data_d73f4dff945b64e9252ef5992d354203
#
_entry.id   d73f4dff945b64e9252ef5992d354203
#
_cell.length_a   1.000
_cell.length_b   1.000
_cell.length_c   1.000
_cell.angle_alpha   90.00
_cell.angle_beta   90.00
_cell.angle_gamma   90.00
#
_symmetry.space_group_name_H-M   'P 1'
#
loop_
_entity.id
_entity.type
_entity.pdbx_description
1 polymer ?
#
loop_
_entity_poly.entity_id
_entity_poly.type
_entity_poly.pdbx_seq_one_letter_code
_entity_poly.pdbx_strand_id
1 'polypeptide(L)'
;MPTDVQPSDGALPAGLLVHGASDALRAAFAGLIDLQPVDWLPEGLVCAPRAAPDRARVAMSRCPFVVEPLASPPAWPEPAARIAGGWYVRSPDHVPAPHGVRELVESPGEGFGPLAHPSTDACLSLLGLLPAGSAIDVGSGSGLLTQAWATMGYGPVRAIDVDPHAVLHARRTLAAAGRSADVRIDKAAIETLPSAALEGRVLLANLPPIAHTALVGRIREPPRAALVAGMRHGDSAAVLAGYAALGLRPTAARIAGRWSGWVLQGPDEACPPHE
;
A
#
# COMPACT_ATOMS: atom_id res chain seq x y z
N MET A 1 -35.98 0.45 16.15
CA MET A 1 -36.36 1.32 15.02
C MET A 1 -35.11 2.08 14.63
N PRO A 2 -34.45 1.79 13.52
CA PRO A 2 -33.35 2.63 13.07
C PRO A 2 -33.94 3.96 12.61
N THR A 3 -33.42 5.04 13.16
CA THR A 3 -33.75 6.41 12.76
C THR A 3 -33.17 6.68 11.41
N ASP A 4 -34.02 6.83 10.39
CA ASP A 4 -33.68 7.40 9.09
C ASP A 4 -33.16 8.83 9.29
N VAL A 5 -31.86 8.99 9.40
CA VAL A 5 -31.22 10.29 9.26
C VAL A 5 -31.01 10.52 7.77
N GLN A 6 -32.01 11.11 7.13
CA GLN A 6 -31.81 11.68 5.79
C GLN A 6 -30.94 12.95 5.94
N PRO A 7 -29.79 13.03 5.30
CA PRO A 7 -29.04 14.29 5.26
C PRO A 7 -29.85 15.31 4.47
N SER A 8 -30.26 16.39 5.15
CA SER A 8 -30.78 17.59 4.50
C SER A 8 -29.66 18.19 3.66
N ASP A 9 -29.96 18.55 2.41
CA ASP A 9 -29.14 19.33 1.48
C ASP A 9 -28.24 18.63 0.48
N GLY A 10 -28.50 17.42 0.11
CA GLY A 10 -27.85 16.87 -1.09
C GLY A 10 -26.33 16.67 -1.05
N ALA A 11 -25.65 17.12 0.00
CA ALA A 11 -24.21 16.92 0.20
C ALA A 11 -23.92 15.49 0.66
N LEU A 12 -22.82 14.91 0.14
CA LEU A 12 -22.30 13.65 0.68
C LEU A 12 -21.74 13.87 2.08
N PRO A 13 -21.87 12.89 2.99
CA PRO A 13 -21.14 12.93 4.25
C PRO A 13 -19.63 12.94 3.98
N ALA A 14 -18.89 13.65 4.81
CA ALA A 14 -17.46 13.81 4.67
C ALA A 14 -16.69 12.50 4.88
N GLY A 15 -17.29 11.55 5.59
CA GLY A 15 -16.78 10.19 5.79
C GLY A 15 -17.91 9.22 6.11
N LEU A 16 -17.60 7.95 6.08
CA LEU A 16 -18.52 6.84 6.33
C LEU A 16 -17.85 5.80 7.21
N LEU A 17 -18.56 5.33 8.23
CA LEU A 17 -18.21 4.10 8.95
C LEU A 17 -19.09 2.95 8.43
N VAL A 18 -18.47 1.94 7.84
CA VAL A 18 -19.15 0.74 7.34
C VAL A 18 -18.97 -0.36 8.39
N HIS A 19 -20.04 -0.66 9.12
CA HIS A 19 -20.02 -1.66 10.19
C HIS A 19 -19.99 -3.08 9.63
N GLY A 20 -19.16 -3.94 10.20
CA GLY A 20 -19.12 -5.36 9.85
C GLY A 20 -17.83 -6.06 10.27
N ALA A 21 -17.89 -7.38 10.28
CA ALA A 21 -16.70 -8.18 10.51
C ALA A 21 -15.65 -7.95 9.40
N SER A 22 -14.41 -7.79 9.79
CA SER A 22 -13.33 -7.40 8.87
C SER A 22 -13.18 -8.31 7.64
N ASP A 23 -13.44 -9.61 7.78
CA ASP A 23 -13.31 -10.55 6.68
C ASP A 23 -14.48 -10.45 5.68
N ALA A 24 -15.71 -10.22 6.19
CA ALA A 24 -16.87 -9.98 5.35
C ALA A 24 -16.76 -8.65 4.59
N LEU A 25 -16.29 -7.59 5.27
CA LEU A 25 -16.04 -6.29 4.64
C LEU A 25 -14.96 -6.38 3.56
N ARG A 26 -13.88 -7.15 3.79
CA ARG A 26 -12.83 -7.35 2.80
C ARG A 26 -13.30 -8.10 1.57
N ALA A 27 -14.13 -9.15 1.76
CA ALA A 27 -14.69 -9.91 0.65
C ALA A 27 -15.62 -9.06 -0.23
N ALA A 28 -16.40 -8.16 0.41
CA ALA A 28 -17.34 -7.28 -0.30
C ALA A 28 -16.65 -6.02 -0.86
N PHE A 29 -15.45 -5.68 -0.40
CA PHE A 29 -14.79 -4.40 -0.70
C PHE A 29 -14.51 -4.19 -2.19
N ALA A 30 -14.27 -5.26 -2.95
CA ALA A 30 -14.13 -5.20 -4.40
C ALA A 30 -15.37 -4.59 -5.11
N GLY A 31 -16.55 -4.71 -4.50
CA GLY A 31 -17.79 -4.10 -4.99
C GLY A 31 -18.01 -2.65 -4.54
N LEU A 32 -17.21 -2.15 -3.60
CA LEU A 32 -17.32 -0.79 -3.03
C LEU A 32 -16.29 0.18 -3.66
N ILE A 33 -16.06 0.05 -4.94
CA ILE A 33 -15.03 0.76 -5.70
C ILE A 33 -15.12 2.29 -5.60
N ASP A 34 -16.31 2.81 -5.34
CA ASP A 34 -16.55 4.25 -5.21
C ASP A 34 -16.37 4.77 -3.77
N LEU A 35 -15.94 3.89 -2.85
CA LEU A 35 -15.59 4.23 -1.46
C LEU A 35 -14.11 3.95 -1.22
N GLN A 36 -13.39 4.93 -0.71
CA GLN A 36 -11.99 4.77 -0.35
C GLN A 36 -11.85 4.34 1.11
N PRO A 37 -11.21 3.19 1.41
CA PRO A 37 -10.88 2.84 2.78
C PRO A 37 -9.86 3.83 3.34
N VAL A 38 -10.16 4.34 4.53
CA VAL A 38 -9.30 5.26 5.27
C VAL A 38 -8.65 4.54 6.45
N ASP A 39 -9.45 3.82 7.25
CA ASP A 39 -8.95 3.06 8.39
C ASP A 39 -9.82 1.84 8.70
N TRP A 40 -9.22 0.84 9.35
CA TRP A 40 -9.90 -0.35 9.86
C TRP A 40 -10.01 -0.27 11.37
N LEU A 41 -11.24 -0.07 11.85
CA LEU A 41 -11.57 -0.09 13.26
C LEU A 41 -12.07 -1.49 13.68
N PRO A 42 -12.07 -1.81 14.98
CA PRO A 42 -12.64 -3.07 15.47
C PRO A 42 -14.11 -3.28 15.06
N GLU A 43 -14.88 -2.20 15.01
CA GLU A 43 -16.30 -2.18 14.66
C GLU A 43 -16.59 -2.11 13.16
N GLY A 44 -15.59 -1.81 12.33
CA GLY A 44 -15.83 -1.65 10.89
C GLY A 44 -14.72 -0.97 10.12
N LEU A 45 -15.06 -0.48 8.93
CA LEU A 45 -14.18 0.19 7.99
C LEU A 45 -14.57 1.65 7.83
N VAL A 46 -13.66 2.56 8.08
CA VAL A 46 -13.83 3.99 7.76
C VAL A 46 -13.51 4.22 6.29
N CYS A 47 -14.45 4.82 5.57
CA CYS A 47 -14.34 5.14 4.15
C CYS A 47 -14.53 6.63 3.89
N ALA A 48 -13.90 7.13 2.83
CA ALA A 48 -14.23 8.41 2.22
C ALA A 48 -14.88 8.17 0.85
N PRO A 49 -15.88 8.98 0.44
CA PRO A 49 -16.44 8.90 -0.91
C PRO A 49 -15.38 9.25 -1.97
N ARG A 50 -15.20 8.39 -2.97
CA ARG A 50 -14.24 8.58 -4.05
C ARG A 50 -14.81 9.24 -5.29
N ALA A 51 -16.11 9.07 -5.48
CA ALA A 51 -16.76 9.43 -6.74
C ALA A 51 -17.62 10.69 -6.60
N ALA A 52 -18.11 11.15 -7.75
CA ALA A 52 -19.17 12.14 -7.78
C ALA A 52 -20.34 11.72 -6.88
N PRO A 53 -21.05 12.68 -6.24
CA PRO A 53 -22.06 12.42 -5.24
C PRO A 53 -23.07 11.31 -5.58
N ASP A 54 -23.52 11.25 -6.82
CA ASP A 54 -24.53 10.26 -7.25
C ASP A 54 -23.98 8.82 -7.27
N ARG A 55 -22.74 8.64 -7.71
CA ARG A 55 -22.10 7.31 -7.73
C ARG A 55 -21.80 6.80 -6.33
N ALA A 56 -21.32 7.67 -5.45
CA ALA A 56 -21.10 7.33 -4.04
C ALA A 56 -22.41 6.94 -3.35
N ARG A 57 -23.52 7.65 -3.60
CA ARG A 57 -24.85 7.29 -3.08
C ARG A 57 -25.32 5.93 -3.58
N VAL A 58 -25.10 5.63 -4.88
CA VAL A 58 -25.42 4.30 -5.43
C VAL A 58 -24.57 3.21 -4.77
N ALA A 59 -23.28 3.47 -4.54
CA ALA A 59 -22.41 2.53 -3.85
C ALA A 59 -22.87 2.30 -2.40
N MET A 60 -23.23 3.36 -1.69
CA MET A 60 -23.78 3.26 -0.33
C MET A 60 -25.10 2.48 -0.28
N SER A 61 -26.03 2.73 -1.21
CA SER A 61 -27.32 2.04 -1.26
C SER A 61 -27.23 0.56 -1.62
N ARG A 62 -26.16 0.16 -2.27
CA ARG A 62 -25.85 -1.24 -2.63
C ARG A 62 -24.95 -1.93 -1.61
N CYS A 63 -24.44 -1.20 -0.62
CA CYS A 63 -23.60 -1.75 0.42
C CYS A 63 -24.42 -2.71 1.29
N PRO A 64 -24.04 -3.99 1.43
CA PRO A 64 -24.77 -4.97 2.22
C PRO A 64 -24.57 -4.78 3.74
N PHE A 65 -23.84 -3.76 4.14
CA PHE A 65 -23.49 -3.46 5.53
C PHE A 65 -24.17 -2.18 6.00
N VAL A 66 -24.28 -2.03 7.31
CA VAL A 66 -24.74 -0.77 7.92
C VAL A 66 -23.69 0.30 7.65
N VAL A 67 -24.11 1.44 7.09
CA VAL A 67 -23.26 2.58 6.79
C VAL A 67 -23.69 3.75 7.65
N GLU A 68 -22.78 4.24 8.48
CA GLU A 68 -23.00 5.39 9.35
C GLU A 68 -22.26 6.62 8.78
N PRO A 69 -22.96 7.75 8.54
CA PRO A 69 -22.29 8.97 8.12
C PRO A 69 -21.49 9.57 9.28
N LEU A 70 -20.25 9.95 9.00
CA LEU A 70 -19.40 10.67 9.95
C LEU A 70 -19.62 12.16 9.83
N ALA A 71 -19.76 12.85 10.96
CA ALA A 71 -19.99 14.30 11.03
C ALA A 71 -18.81 15.13 10.54
N SER A 72 -17.60 14.54 10.54
CA SER A 72 -16.39 15.17 10.02
C SER A 72 -15.70 14.20 9.07
N PRO A 73 -14.98 14.72 8.03
CA PRO A 73 -14.13 13.84 7.26
C PRO A 73 -13.17 13.14 8.22
N PRO A 74 -12.85 11.86 7.95
CA PRO A 74 -11.73 11.25 8.66
C PRO A 74 -10.56 12.22 8.46
N ALA A 75 -9.98 12.69 9.56
CA ALA A 75 -8.93 13.68 9.52
C ALA A 75 -7.78 13.13 8.67
N TRP A 76 -7.72 13.56 7.42
CA TRP A 76 -6.46 13.52 6.71
C TRP A 76 -5.50 14.35 7.54
N PRO A 77 -4.38 13.78 7.97
CA PRO A 77 -3.42 14.58 8.71
C PRO A 77 -3.14 15.82 7.87
N GLU A 78 -3.29 16.98 8.48
CA GLU A 78 -2.76 18.28 8.02
C GLU A 78 -1.38 18.06 7.39
N PRO A 79 -0.88 18.99 6.52
CA PRO A 79 0.44 18.85 5.92
C PRO A 79 1.42 18.41 7.00
N ALA A 80 1.69 17.13 6.99
CA ALA A 80 2.34 16.48 8.10
C ALA A 80 3.64 15.92 7.60
N ALA A 81 4.66 16.03 8.44
CA ALA A 81 5.82 15.18 8.31
C ALA A 81 5.82 14.19 9.47
N ARG A 82 6.27 12.98 9.21
CA ARG A 82 6.51 12.00 10.27
C ARG A 82 7.70 11.11 9.93
N ILE A 83 8.25 10.47 10.94
CA ILE A 83 9.27 9.45 10.74
C ILE A 83 8.59 8.10 10.56
N ALA A 84 8.86 7.46 9.43
CA ALA A 84 8.40 6.11 9.13
C ALA A 84 9.59 5.28 8.63
N GLY A 85 9.92 4.19 9.33
CA GLY A 85 11.02 3.30 8.95
C GLY A 85 12.39 3.97 8.83
N GLY A 86 12.62 5.04 9.58
CA GLY A 86 13.84 5.83 9.49
C GLY A 86 13.85 6.87 8.35
N TRP A 87 12.73 7.05 7.66
CA TRP A 87 12.55 8.07 6.63
C TRP A 87 11.72 9.23 7.16
N TYR A 88 12.08 10.45 6.77
CA TYR A 88 11.24 11.62 6.96
C TYR A 88 10.25 11.68 5.80
N VAL A 89 9.00 11.34 6.05
CA VAL A 89 7.92 11.35 5.05
C VAL A 89 7.08 12.61 5.25
N ARG A 90 6.93 13.42 4.21
CA ARG A 90 6.18 14.66 4.28
C ARG A 90 5.28 14.91 3.07
N SER A 91 4.31 15.79 3.25
CA SER A 91 3.58 16.37 2.11
C SER A 91 4.46 17.38 1.35
N PRO A 92 4.17 17.68 0.07
CA PRO A 92 4.95 18.62 -0.73
C PRO A 92 5.09 20.01 -0.09
N ASP A 93 4.03 20.48 0.60
CA ASP A 93 3.95 21.80 1.19
C ASP A 93 4.56 21.88 2.60
N HIS A 94 5.04 20.77 3.14
CA HIS A 94 5.69 20.74 4.43
C HIS A 94 7.19 21.03 4.31
N VAL A 95 7.77 21.52 5.41
CA VAL A 95 9.21 21.85 5.49
C VAL A 95 10.05 20.62 5.12
N PRO A 96 11.05 20.78 4.24
CA PRO A 96 11.99 19.72 3.89
C PRO A 96 12.73 19.13 5.09
N ALA A 97 13.17 17.89 4.96
CA ALA A 97 13.98 17.23 5.97
C ALA A 97 15.30 18.00 6.22
N PRO A 98 15.83 17.95 7.44
CA PRO A 98 17.19 18.42 7.72
C PRO A 98 18.23 17.71 6.84
N HIS A 99 19.33 18.40 6.57
CA HIS A 99 20.42 17.84 5.78
C HIS A 99 20.90 16.47 6.35
N GLY A 100 21.09 15.51 5.47
CA GLY A 100 21.52 14.15 5.83
C GLY A 100 20.40 13.20 6.27
N VAL A 101 19.16 13.68 6.40
CA VAL A 101 18.00 12.84 6.68
C VAL A 101 17.40 12.35 5.36
N ARG A 102 17.12 11.06 5.26
CA ARG A 102 16.44 10.49 4.09
C ARG A 102 14.99 10.99 4.05
N GLU A 103 14.61 11.55 2.92
CA GLU A 103 13.30 12.15 2.74
C GLU A 103 12.48 11.43 1.67
N LEU A 104 11.20 11.31 1.94
CA LEU A 104 10.17 10.95 0.97
C LEU A 104 9.09 12.05 0.97
N VAL A 105 8.60 12.37 -0.22
CA VAL A 105 7.49 13.30 -0.42
C VAL A 105 6.28 12.51 -0.85
N GLU A 106 5.17 12.64 -0.15
CA GLU A 106 3.91 12.03 -0.55
C GLU A 106 2.89 13.12 -0.88
N SER A 107 2.46 13.16 -2.12
CA SER A 107 1.40 14.06 -2.56
C SER A 107 0.06 13.65 -1.94
N PRO A 108 -0.85 14.59 -1.64
CA PRO A 108 -2.23 14.25 -1.35
C PRO A 108 -2.84 13.47 -2.50
N GLY A 109 -3.57 12.41 -2.20
CA GLY A 109 -4.17 11.59 -3.23
C GLY A 109 -5.02 10.45 -2.69
N GLU A 110 -5.64 9.73 -3.61
CA GLU A 110 -6.62 8.68 -3.32
C GLU A 110 -5.99 7.26 -3.32
N GLY A 111 -4.68 7.13 -3.52
CA GLY A 111 -3.98 5.85 -3.42
C GLY A 111 -3.92 5.34 -1.99
N PHE A 112 -4.00 4.02 -1.82
CA PHE A 112 -3.84 3.40 -0.51
C PHE A 112 -2.44 3.64 0.06
N GLY A 113 -2.37 3.86 1.37
CA GLY A 113 -1.12 4.00 2.10
C GLY A 113 -0.79 5.46 2.46
N PRO A 114 -1.74 6.20 3.12
CA PRO A 114 -1.41 7.56 3.57
C PRO A 114 -0.20 7.52 4.49
N LEU A 115 0.54 8.63 4.47
CA LEU A 115 1.68 8.98 5.33
C LEU A 115 1.76 8.14 6.61
N ALA A 116 2.32 6.93 6.56
CA ALA A 116 2.55 6.03 7.69
C ALA A 116 1.41 5.06 8.08
N HIS A 117 0.78 4.43 7.12
CA HIS A 117 0.14 3.16 7.45
C HIS A 117 1.22 2.24 8.07
N PRO A 118 0.93 1.51 9.17
CA PRO A 118 1.95 0.70 9.86
C PRO A 118 2.63 -0.35 8.95
N SER A 119 1.94 -0.86 7.90
CA SER A 119 2.59 -1.75 6.93
C SER A 119 3.63 -1.03 6.08
N THR A 120 3.40 0.24 5.76
CA THR A 120 4.37 1.07 5.03
C THR A 120 5.59 1.38 5.90
N ASP A 121 5.38 1.68 7.20
CA ASP A 121 6.47 1.82 8.17
C ASP A 121 7.33 0.55 8.26
N ALA A 122 6.69 -0.61 8.35
CA ALA A 122 7.40 -1.89 8.34
C ALA A 122 8.22 -2.09 7.06
N CYS A 123 7.65 -1.78 5.89
CA CYS A 123 8.35 -1.87 4.61
C CYS A 123 9.57 -0.94 4.56
N LEU A 124 9.38 0.34 4.88
CA LEU A 124 10.44 1.35 4.84
C LEU A 124 11.61 1.00 5.77
N SER A 125 11.31 0.41 6.94
CA SER A 125 12.33 -0.06 7.88
C SER A 125 13.20 -1.19 7.32
N LEU A 126 12.67 -1.99 6.40
CA LEU A 126 13.30 -3.20 5.89
C LEU A 126 13.97 -2.99 4.52
N LEU A 127 13.67 -1.90 3.82
CA LEU A 127 14.19 -1.67 2.45
C LEU A 127 15.70 -1.76 2.36
N GLY A 128 16.41 -1.25 3.36
CA GLY A 128 17.88 -1.27 3.41
C GLY A 128 18.51 -2.66 3.52
N LEU A 129 17.71 -3.68 3.82
CA LEU A 129 18.17 -5.08 3.92
C LEU A 129 18.04 -5.86 2.60
N LEU A 130 17.46 -5.22 1.58
CA LEU A 130 17.35 -5.82 0.26
C LEU A 130 18.60 -5.56 -0.58
N PRO A 131 18.98 -6.47 -1.47
CA PRO A 131 20.10 -6.26 -2.38
C PRO A 131 19.77 -5.15 -3.39
N ALA A 132 20.71 -4.28 -3.69
CA ALA A 132 20.58 -3.30 -4.76
C ALA A 132 20.39 -3.99 -6.12
N GLY A 133 19.62 -3.37 -7.01
CA GLY A 133 19.32 -3.91 -8.34
C GLY A 133 18.01 -3.36 -8.89
N SER A 134 17.58 -3.91 -10.02
CA SER A 134 16.26 -3.58 -10.56
C SER A 134 15.14 -4.15 -9.69
N ALA A 135 14.07 -3.38 -9.51
CA ALA A 135 12.92 -3.79 -8.70
C ALA A 135 11.60 -3.73 -9.47
N ILE A 136 10.64 -4.45 -8.94
CA ILE A 136 9.22 -4.31 -9.32
C ILE A 136 8.40 -4.10 -8.06
N ASP A 137 7.60 -3.02 -8.03
CA ASP A 137 6.67 -2.68 -6.97
C ASP A 137 5.25 -3.04 -7.42
N VAL A 138 4.68 -4.05 -6.81
CA VAL A 138 3.35 -4.59 -7.15
C VAL A 138 2.32 -4.10 -6.15
N GLY A 139 1.31 -3.38 -6.64
CA GLY A 139 0.36 -2.67 -5.80
C GLY A 139 1.01 -1.42 -5.20
N SER A 140 1.53 -0.55 -6.07
CA SER A 140 2.36 0.59 -5.65
C SER A 140 1.64 1.63 -4.78
N GLY A 141 0.30 1.66 -4.81
CA GLY A 141 -0.49 2.59 -4.00
C GLY A 141 -0.11 4.05 -4.25
N SER A 142 0.32 4.76 -3.21
CA SER A 142 0.81 6.14 -3.29
C SER A 142 2.21 6.27 -3.94
N GLY A 143 2.92 5.16 -4.17
CA GLY A 143 4.26 5.15 -4.76
C GLY A 143 5.41 5.36 -3.78
N LEU A 144 5.16 5.32 -2.48
CA LEU A 144 6.21 5.56 -1.46
C LEU A 144 7.34 4.55 -1.50
N LEU A 145 7.05 3.25 -1.66
CA LEU A 145 8.11 2.23 -1.73
C LEU A 145 8.93 2.37 -3.02
N THR A 146 8.25 2.63 -4.12
CA THR A 146 8.88 2.97 -5.41
C THR A 146 9.81 4.17 -5.28
N GLN A 147 9.34 5.25 -4.63
CA GLN A 147 10.15 6.46 -4.40
C GLN A 147 11.35 6.16 -3.51
N ALA A 148 11.16 5.41 -2.43
CA ALA A 148 12.24 5.05 -1.51
C ALA A 148 13.33 4.25 -2.23
N TRP A 149 12.94 3.26 -3.05
CA TRP A 149 13.87 2.49 -3.87
C TRP A 149 14.70 3.37 -4.81
N ALA A 150 14.04 4.26 -5.55
CA ALA A 150 14.70 5.21 -6.44
C ALA A 150 15.62 6.19 -5.67
N THR A 151 15.20 6.64 -4.48
CA THR A 151 15.99 7.54 -3.62
C THR A 151 17.25 6.87 -3.08
N MET A 152 17.20 5.56 -2.82
CA MET A 152 18.37 4.78 -2.41
C MET A 152 19.39 4.58 -3.54
N GLY A 153 19.02 4.89 -4.79
CA GLY A 153 19.90 4.67 -5.95
C GLY A 153 20.15 3.19 -6.24
N TYR A 154 19.27 2.31 -5.80
CA TYR A 154 19.45 0.86 -5.92
C TYR A 154 19.30 0.34 -7.34
N GLY A 155 18.68 1.09 -8.23
CA GLY A 155 18.51 0.74 -9.63
C GLY A 155 17.11 1.07 -10.15
N PRO A 156 16.82 0.75 -11.42
CA PRO A 156 15.53 1.07 -12.01
C PRO A 156 14.42 0.30 -11.33
N VAL A 157 13.28 0.97 -11.12
CA VAL A 157 12.07 0.37 -10.56
C VAL A 157 10.90 0.51 -11.51
N ARG A 158 10.17 -0.57 -11.69
CA ARG A 158 8.86 -0.58 -12.33
C ARG A 158 7.80 -0.74 -11.25
N ALA A 159 6.79 0.12 -11.29
CA ALA A 159 5.65 0.05 -10.39
C ALA A 159 4.37 -0.29 -11.16
N ILE A 160 3.51 -1.07 -10.56
CA ILE A 160 2.18 -1.36 -11.10
C ILE A 160 1.11 -1.25 -10.03
N ASP A 161 -0.08 -0.82 -10.45
CA ASP A 161 -1.28 -0.90 -9.65
C ASP A 161 -2.49 -1.15 -10.55
N VAL A 162 -3.48 -1.85 -10.04
CA VAL A 162 -4.74 -2.11 -10.76
C VAL A 162 -5.66 -0.89 -10.73
N ASP A 163 -5.55 -0.07 -9.68
CA ASP A 163 -6.34 1.13 -9.48
C ASP A 163 -5.74 2.31 -10.25
N PRO A 164 -6.46 2.88 -11.24
CA PRO A 164 -5.98 4.04 -11.97
C PRO A 164 -5.77 5.29 -11.08
N HIS A 165 -6.49 5.40 -9.96
CA HIS A 165 -6.30 6.50 -9.00
C HIS A 165 -4.99 6.34 -8.24
N ALA A 166 -4.64 5.12 -7.83
CA ALA A 166 -3.35 4.82 -7.24
C ALA A 166 -2.19 5.11 -8.21
N VAL A 167 -2.31 4.71 -9.48
CA VAL A 167 -1.32 5.03 -10.52
C VAL A 167 -1.14 6.55 -10.68
N LEU A 168 -2.24 7.31 -10.71
CA LEU A 168 -2.16 8.77 -10.81
C LEU A 168 -1.53 9.38 -9.55
N HIS A 169 -1.90 8.87 -8.37
CA HIS A 169 -1.34 9.31 -7.10
C HIS A 169 0.17 9.06 -7.05
N ALA A 170 0.61 7.84 -7.36
CA ALA A 170 2.04 7.50 -7.40
C ALA A 170 2.84 8.39 -8.37
N ARG A 171 2.28 8.68 -9.55
CA ARG A 171 2.90 9.60 -10.50
C ARG A 171 3.06 11.02 -9.95
N ARG A 172 2.05 11.55 -9.23
CA ARG A 172 2.11 12.85 -8.56
C ARG A 172 3.16 12.86 -7.45
N THR A 173 3.17 11.81 -6.63
CA THR A 173 4.15 11.62 -5.55
C THR A 173 5.58 11.62 -6.10
N LEU A 174 5.84 10.86 -7.16
CA LEU A 174 7.17 10.82 -7.80
C LEU A 174 7.54 12.13 -8.48
N ALA A 175 6.58 12.83 -9.08
CA ALA A 175 6.81 14.15 -9.67
C ALA A 175 7.18 15.18 -8.60
N ALA A 176 6.46 15.20 -7.48
CA ALA A 176 6.75 16.08 -6.35
C ALA A 176 8.13 15.82 -5.73
N ALA A 177 8.59 14.56 -5.78
CA ALA A 177 9.92 14.15 -5.31
C ALA A 177 11.04 14.34 -6.35
N GLY A 178 10.73 14.80 -7.58
CA GLY A 178 11.70 14.92 -8.68
C GLY A 178 12.22 13.58 -9.20
N ARG A 179 11.48 12.47 -9.05
CA ARG A 179 11.90 11.10 -9.38
C ARG A 179 11.17 10.50 -10.59
N SER A 180 10.43 11.28 -11.34
CA SER A 180 9.62 10.78 -12.48
C SER A 180 10.46 10.13 -13.59
N ALA A 181 11.71 10.54 -13.77
CA ALA A 181 12.57 10.00 -14.82
C ALA A 181 13.13 8.60 -14.50
N ASP A 182 13.21 8.24 -13.22
CA ASP A 182 13.85 7.02 -12.74
C ASP A 182 12.87 5.84 -12.62
N VAL A 183 11.59 6.11 -12.82
CA VAL A 183 10.52 5.18 -12.49
C VAL A 183 9.51 5.03 -13.60
N ARG A 184 9.14 3.80 -13.90
CA ARG A 184 8.00 3.50 -14.76
C ARG A 184 6.81 3.02 -13.94
N ILE A 185 5.66 3.69 -14.06
CA ILE A 185 4.42 3.30 -13.42
C ILE A 185 3.36 2.99 -14.47
N ASP A 186 2.85 1.76 -14.42
CA ASP A 186 1.82 1.26 -15.34
C ASP A 186 0.55 0.87 -14.57
N LYS A 187 -0.63 1.10 -15.19
CA LYS A 187 -1.85 0.44 -14.74
C LYS A 187 -1.81 -1.01 -15.22
N ALA A 188 -1.72 -1.96 -14.29
CA ALA A 188 -1.73 -3.38 -14.61
C ALA A 188 -2.26 -4.20 -13.44
N ALA A 189 -2.96 -5.29 -13.74
CA ALA A 189 -3.36 -6.28 -12.76
C ALA A 189 -2.26 -7.35 -12.60
N ILE A 190 -2.20 -7.97 -11.43
CA ILE A 190 -1.25 -9.07 -11.14
C ILE A 190 -1.39 -10.20 -12.17
N GLU A 191 -2.62 -10.51 -12.57
CA GLU A 191 -2.96 -11.57 -13.50
C GLU A 191 -2.40 -11.32 -14.92
N THR A 192 -2.14 -10.07 -15.26
CA THR A 192 -1.59 -9.67 -16.57
C THR A 192 -0.07 -9.52 -16.58
N LEU A 193 0.61 -9.65 -15.43
CA LEU A 193 2.05 -9.59 -15.35
C LEU A 193 2.68 -10.77 -16.12
N PRO A 194 3.61 -10.49 -17.04
CA PRO A 194 4.45 -11.55 -17.58
C PRO A 194 5.29 -12.18 -16.47
N SER A 195 5.43 -13.50 -16.46
CA SER A 195 6.27 -14.20 -15.46
C SER A 195 7.69 -13.66 -15.43
N ALA A 196 8.28 -13.38 -16.59
CA ALA A 196 9.60 -12.78 -16.73
C ALA A 196 9.73 -11.36 -16.13
N ALA A 197 8.63 -10.71 -15.77
CA ALA A 197 8.69 -9.39 -15.14
C ALA A 197 9.32 -9.40 -13.74
N LEU A 198 9.39 -10.57 -13.10
CA LEU A 198 9.91 -10.77 -11.75
C LEU A 198 11.33 -11.38 -11.73
N GLU A 199 11.78 -11.95 -12.85
CA GLU A 199 13.06 -12.65 -12.96
C GLU A 199 14.24 -11.72 -12.64
N GLY A 200 15.12 -12.17 -11.74
CA GLY A 200 16.35 -11.47 -11.37
C GLY A 200 16.14 -10.11 -10.68
N ARG A 201 14.88 -9.74 -10.37
CA ARG A 201 14.53 -8.47 -9.75
C ARG A 201 14.24 -8.64 -8.28
N VAL A 202 14.26 -7.51 -7.58
CA VAL A 202 13.72 -7.42 -6.24
C VAL A 202 12.21 -7.14 -6.34
N LEU A 203 11.42 -7.93 -5.62
CA LEU A 203 9.99 -7.74 -5.50
C LEU A 203 9.66 -6.86 -4.28
N LEU A 204 8.94 -5.78 -4.50
CA LEU A 204 8.30 -5.00 -3.45
C LEU A 204 6.79 -5.28 -3.50
N ALA A 205 6.20 -5.75 -2.40
CA ALA A 205 4.80 -6.17 -2.35
C ALA A 205 4.19 -5.86 -0.98
N ASN A 206 3.55 -4.70 -0.86
CA ASN A 206 2.76 -4.32 0.30
C ASN A 206 1.27 -4.54 -0.01
N LEU A 207 0.82 -5.78 0.04
CA LEU A 207 -0.45 -6.25 -0.50
C LEU A 207 -1.31 -6.96 0.55
N PRO A 208 -2.65 -7.00 0.39
CA PRO A 208 -3.48 -7.87 1.20
C PRO A 208 -3.19 -9.36 0.90
N PRO A 209 -3.46 -10.29 1.84
CA PRO A 209 -3.15 -11.72 1.69
C PRO A 209 -3.64 -12.37 0.40
N ILE A 210 -4.85 -12.02 -0.04
CA ILE A 210 -5.42 -12.57 -1.29
C ILE A 210 -4.60 -12.16 -2.53
N ALA A 211 -4.09 -10.93 -2.56
CA ALA A 211 -3.26 -10.46 -3.66
C ALA A 211 -1.87 -11.13 -3.66
N HIS A 212 -1.31 -11.44 -2.48
CA HIS A 212 -0.09 -12.25 -2.38
C HIS A 212 -0.30 -13.64 -2.95
N THR A 213 -1.44 -14.29 -2.69
CA THR A 213 -1.78 -15.61 -3.26
C THR A 213 -1.83 -15.54 -4.80
N ALA A 214 -2.49 -14.52 -5.34
CA ALA A 214 -2.54 -14.30 -6.79
C ALA A 214 -1.14 -14.07 -7.38
N LEU A 215 -0.32 -13.26 -6.72
CA LEU A 215 1.04 -12.94 -7.14
C LEU A 215 1.95 -14.17 -7.14
N VAL A 216 1.95 -14.95 -6.06
CA VAL A 216 2.72 -16.21 -5.96
C VAL A 216 2.34 -17.17 -7.09
N GLY A 217 1.07 -17.29 -7.42
CA GLY A 217 0.59 -18.12 -8.53
C GLY A 217 1.11 -17.70 -9.91
N ARG A 218 1.61 -16.48 -10.06
CA ARG A 218 2.17 -15.95 -11.32
C ARG A 218 3.69 -16.08 -11.43
N ILE A 219 4.38 -16.26 -10.31
CA ILE A 219 5.85 -16.39 -10.27
C ILE A 219 6.24 -17.76 -10.79
N ARG A 220 7.03 -17.80 -11.84
CA ARG A 220 7.64 -19.01 -12.40
C ARG A 220 9.08 -19.17 -11.93
N GLU A 221 9.85 -18.09 -12.06
CA GLU A 221 11.20 -18.00 -11.55
C GLU A 221 11.18 -17.07 -10.34
N PRO A 222 11.74 -17.46 -9.19
CA PRO A 222 11.70 -16.64 -7.99
C PRO A 222 12.40 -15.30 -8.24
N PRO A 223 11.89 -14.21 -7.65
CA PRO A 223 12.63 -12.95 -7.61
C PRO A 223 13.92 -13.14 -6.81
N ARG A 224 14.92 -12.30 -7.06
CA ARG A 224 16.20 -12.31 -6.34
C ARG A 224 16.01 -12.16 -4.83
N ALA A 225 15.15 -11.24 -4.42
CA ALA A 225 14.69 -11.06 -3.05
C ALA A 225 13.29 -10.47 -3.07
N ALA A 226 12.57 -10.52 -1.94
CA ALA A 226 11.26 -9.92 -1.84
C ALA A 226 11.07 -9.19 -0.50
N LEU A 227 10.42 -8.03 -0.56
CA LEU A 227 9.80 -7.36 0.58
C LEU A 227 8.31 -7.66 0.52
N VAL A 228 7.81 -8.36 1.52
CA VAL A 228 6.42 -8.85 1.60
C VAL A 228 5.76 -8.28 2.84
N ALA A 229 4.69 -7.51 2.66
CA ALA A 229 3.97 -6.83 3.74
C ALA A 229 2.50 -6.62 3.38
N GLY A 230 1.75 -5.86 4.19
CA GLY A 230 0.33 -5.58 3.94
C GLY A 230 -0.61 -6.62 4.52
N MET A 231 -0.10 -7.46 5.41
CA MET A 231 -0.86 -8.45 6.15
C MET A 231 -0.75 -8.23 7.65
N ARG A 232 -1.73 -8.69 8.39
CA ARG A 232 -1.61 -8.76 9.85
C ARG A 232 -0.58 -9.82 10.23
N HIS A 233 0.10 -9.61 11.34
CA HIS A 233 1.10 -10.57 11.81
C HIS A 233 0.54 -12.00 11.95
N GLY A 234 -0.71 -12.16 12.41
CA GLY A 234 -1.37 -13.46 12.51
C GLY A 234 -1.64 -14.15 11.17
N ASP A 235 -1.73 -13.39 10.07
CA ASP A 235 -2.00 -13.93 8.72
C ASP A 235 -0.69 -14.24 7.95
N SER A 236 0.46 -13.85 8.50
CA SER A 236 1.75 -13.92 7.78
C SER A 236 2.19 -15.34 7.43
N ALA A 237 1.90 -16.33 8.29
CA ALA A 237 2.34 -17.71 8.07
C ALA A 237 1.81 -18.29 6.74
N ALA A 238 0.54 -18.04 6.42
CA ALA A 238 -0.07 -18.54 5.18
C ALA A 238 0.55 -17.87 3.94
N VAL A 239 0.80 -16.56 4.00
CA VAL A 239 1.43 -15.81 2.90
C VAL A 239 2.88 -16.26 2.72
N LEU A 240 3.65 -16.37 3.80
CA LEU A 240 5.05 -16.80 3.76
C LEU A 240 5.21 -18.22 3.24
N ALA A 241 4.25 -19.13 3.54
CA ALA A 241 4.25 -20.48 3.00
C ALA A 241 4.21 -20.50 1.45
N GLY A 242 3.44 -19.58 0.84
CA GLY A 242 3.41 -19.45 -0.61
C GLY A 242 4.77 -19.05 -1.20
N TYR A 243 5.45 -18.08 -0.62
CA TYR A 243 6.79 -17.69 -1.05
C TYR A 243 7.85 -18.75 -0.73
N ALA A 244 7.68 -19.50 0.38
CA ALA A 244 8.55 -20.59 0.73
C ALA A 244 8.52 -21.74 -0.29
N ALA A 245 7.36 -21.98 -0.93
CA ALA A 245 7.24 -22.94 -2.02
C ALA A 245 8.04 -22.54 -3.28
N LEU A 246 8.35 -21.23 -3.43
CA LEU A 246 9.22 -20.69 -4.46
C LEU A 246 10.71 -20.70 -4.06
N GLY A 247 11.07 -21.26 -2.90
CA GLY A 247 12.45 -21.28 -2.41
C GLY A 247 12.86 -20.05 -1.58
N LEU A 248 12.00 -19.05 -1.44
CA LEU A 248 12.31 -17.85 -0.67
C LEU A 248 12.12 -18.09 0.84
N ARG A 249 13.05 -17.62 1.66
CA ARG A 249 13.02 -17.77 3.12
C ARG A 249 13.08 -16.42 3.82
N PRO A 250 12.36 -16.22 4.93
CA PRO A 250 12.48 -15.00 5.72
C PRO A 250 13.89 -14.85 6.31
N THR A 251 14.50 -13.69 6.07
CA THR A 251 15.80 -13.32 6.64
C THR A 251 15.70 -12.18 7.64
N ALA A 252 14.65 -11.34 7.52
CA ALA A 252 14.35 -10.28 8.47
C ALA A 252 12.84 -10.03 8.54
N ALA A 253 12.41 -9.47 9.67
CA ALA A 253 11.03 -9.10 9.89
C ALA A 253 10.91 -7.81 10.70
N ARG A 254 9.82 -7.07 10.46
CA ARG A 254 9.41 -5.92 11.25
C ARG A 254 7.93 -6.03 11.58
N ILE A 255 7.60 -5.87 12.85
CA ILE A 255 6.22 -5.78 13.34
C ILE A 255 5.95 -4.32 13.70
N ALA A 256 4.88 -3.76 13.14
CA ALA A 256 4.39 -2.42 13.40
C ALA A 256 2.91 -2.51 13.80
N GLY A 257 2.65 -2.45 15.10
CA GLY A 257 1.31 -2.73 15.65
C GLY A 257 0.85 -4.14 15.31
N ARG A 258 -0.28 -4.26 14.62
CA ARG A 258 -0.83 -5.55 14.14
C ARG A 258 -0.28 -5.99 12.78
N TRP A 259 0.49 -5.14 12.10
CA TRP A 259 1.01 -5.38 10.76
C TRP A 259 2.42 -5.91 10.79
N SER A 260 2.80 -6.65 9.76
CA SER A 260 4.15 -7.18 9.62
C SER A 260 4.69 -6.98 8.21
N GLY A 261 6.01 -6.81 8.12
CA GLY A 261 6.78 -6.84 6.90
C GLY A 261 7.92 -7.86 7.02
N TRP A 262 8.33 -8.45 5.91
CA TRP A 262 9.29 -9.52 5.84
C TRP A 262 10.22 -9.33 4.65
N VAL A 263 11.51 -9.48 4.86
CA VAL A 263 12.50 -9.67 3.79
C VAL A 263 12.66 -11.16 3.55
N LEU A 264 12.50 -11.56 2.28
CA LEU A 264 12.67 -12.95 1.85
C LEU A 264 13.80 -13.01 0.83
N GLN A 265 14.65 -14.05 0.95
CA GLN A 265 15.79 -14.27 0.04
C GLN A 265 15.88 -15.76 -0.31
N GLY A 266 16.48 -16.04 -1.47
CA GLY A 266 16.84 -17.40 -1.87
C GLY A 266 18.02 -17.96 -1.07
N PRO A 267 18.29 -19.28 -1.13
CA PRO A 267 19.35 -19.91 -0.37
C PRO A 267 20.76 -19.44 -0.73
N ASP A 268 20.96 -18.92 -1.93
CA ASP A 268 22.28 -18.53 -2.44
C ASP A 268 22.63 -17.06 -2.15
N GLU A 269 21.69 -16.27 -1.60
CA GLU A 269 21.92 -14.88 -1.21
C GLU A 269 22.08 -14.76 0.32
N ALA A 270 23.11 -15.36 0.88
CA ALA A 270 23.51 -15.05 2.26
C ALA A 270 23.84 -13.55 2.36
N CYS A 271 23.20 -12.87 3.31
CA CYS A 271 23.44 -11.45 3.64
C CYS A 271 24.96 -11.24 3.78
N PRO A 272 25.58 -10.29 3.04
CA PRO A 272 26.96 -9.93 3.32
C PRO A 272 27.07 -9.47 4.77
N PRO A 273 28.13 -9.82 5.49
CA PRO A 273 28.31 -9.37 6.87
C PRO A 273 28.30 -7.83 6.88
N HIS A 274 27.51 -7.25 7.76
CA HIS A 274 27.53 -5.81 8.01
C HIS A 274 28.90 -5.45 8.60
N GLU A 275 29.73 -4.75 7.83
CA GLU A 275 30.89 -4.01 8.35
C GLU A 275 30.44 -2.71 9.00
#